data_accbf5654b618a7d4a7338f9bf82cb02
#
_entry.id   accbf5654b618a7d4a7338f9bf82cb02
#
_cell.length_a   1.000
_cell.length_b   1.000
_cell.length_c   1.000
_cell.angle_alpha   90.00
_cell.angle_beta   90.00
_cell.angle_gamma   90.00
#
_symmetry.space_group_name_H-M   'P 1'
#
loop_
_entity.id
_entity.type
_entity.pdbx_description
1 polymer ?
#
loop_
_entity_poly.entity_id
_entity_poly.type
_entity_poly.pdbx_seq_one_letter_code
_entity_poly.pdbx_strand_id
1 'polypeptide(L)'
;MKTAYFLIPGDPDARTGGYRYDRRIMDGLGNLGWRVMLRRLSATFPQPDAAALRAADAALAELPDRALIIIDGLALGAMPDVVAAHRERLRLVGLVHHPL
;
A
#
# COMPACT_ATOMS: atom_id res chain seq x y z
N MET A 1 -2.75 7.86 -19.10
CA MET A 1 -1.92 8.20 -17.91
C MET A 1 -1.76 6.98 -17.05
N LYS A 2 -0.54 6.70 -16.62
CA LYS A 2 -0.28 5.58 -15.72
C LYS A 2 -0.69 5.93 -14.30
N THR A 3 -1.33 4.99 -13.63
CA THR A 3 -1.82 5.19 -12.26
C THR A 3 -1.19 4.15 -11.33
N ALA A 4 -0.74 4.59 -10.18
CA ALA A 4 -0.26 3.72 -9.10
C ALA A 4 -1.06 4.02 -7.84
N TYR A 5 -1.50 2.96 -7.17
CA TYR A 5 -2.21 3.07 -5.89
C TYR A 5 -1.25 2.72 -4.78
N PHE A 6 -1.13 3.60 -3.80
CA PHE A 6 -0.30 3.36 -2.62
C PHE A 6 -1.18 3.03 -1.43
N LEU A 7 -0.90 1.90 -0.80
CA LEU A 7 -1.57 1.48 0.43
C LEU A 7 -0.58 1.59 1.58
N ILE A 8 -0.83 2.54 2.46
CA ILE A 8 0.07 2.90 3.55
C ILE A 8 -0.71 2.90 4.87
N PRO A 9 -0.21 2.21 5.92
CA PRO A 9 -0.87 2.25 7.22
C PRO A 9 -0.70 3.61 7.90
N GLY A 10 -1.74 4.05 8.58
CA GLY A 10 -1.72 5.27 9.37
C GLY A 10 -1.65 6.54 8.52
N ASP A 11 -0.95 7.54 9.02
CA ASP A 11 -0.85 8.86 8.40
C ASP A 11 0.48 8.99 7.65
N PRO A 12 0.46 9.16 6.30
CA PRO A 12 1.70 9.31 5.53
C PRO A 12 2.45 10.61 5.84
N ASP A 13 1.79 11.57 6.48
CA ASP A 13 2.43 12.81 6.92
C ASP A 13 3.08 12.68 8.30
N ALA A 14 2.91 11.55 8.97
CA ALA A 14 3.57 11.30 10.24
C ALA A 14 5.09 11.28 10.06
N ARG A 15 5.80 11.84 11.04
CA ARG A 15 7.25 12.01 10.97
C ARG A 15 7.99 10.74 11.37
N THR A 16 7.79 9.68 10.62
CA THR A 16 8.57 8.45 10.78
C THR A 16 9.42 8.22 9.54
N GLY A 17 10.55 7.57 9.70
CA GLY A 17 11.46 7.30 8.58
C GLY A 17 10.79 6.54 7.44
N GLY A 18 9.94 5.57 7.78
CA GLY A 18 9.23 4.76 6.79
C GLY A 18 8.27 5.57 5.94
N TYR A 19 7.51 6.44 6.59
CA TYR A 19 6.55 7.28 5.87
C TYR A 19 7.25 8.33 5.00
N ARG A 20 8.38 8.83 5.43
CA ARG A 20 9.19 9.73 4.60
C ARG A 20 9.63 9.05 3.32
N TYR A 21 10.03 7.79 3.41
CA TYR A 21 10.45 7.02 2.26
C TYR A 21 9.27 6.82 1.29
N ASP A 22 8.13 6.39 1.81
CA ASP A 22 6.92 6.19 1.00
C ASP A 22 6.52 7.50 0.30
N ARG A 23 6.54 8.62 1.03
CA ARG A 23 6.21 9.92 0.49
C ARG A 23 7.15 10.32 -0.63
N ARG A 24 8.43 10.06 -0.46
CA ARG A 24 9.45 10.39 -1.46
C ARG A 24 9.22 9.60 -2.75
N ILE A 25 8.85 8.33 -2.64
CA ILE A 25 8.54 7.51 -3.81
C ILE A 25 7.28 8.01 -4.50
N MET A 26 6.23 8.36 -3.75
CA MET A 26 5.01 8.92 -4.32
C MET A 26 5.29 10.21 -5.09
N ASP A 27 6.06 11.11 -4.49
CA ASP A 27 6.41 12.38 -5.14
C ASP A 27 7.24 12.15 -6.40
N GLY A 28 8.18 11.21 -6.35
CA GLY A 28 9.00 10.85 -7.51
C GLY A 28 8.17 10.33 -8.67
N LEU A 29 7.21 9.47 -8.41
CA LEU A 29 6.31 8.96 -9.45
C LEU A 29 5.45 10.07 -10.03
N GLY A 30 4.93 10.97 -9.19
CA GLY A 30 4.18 12.12 -9.65
C GLY A 30 5.00 12.99 -10.60
N ASN A 31 6.27 13.21 -10.27
CA ASN A 31 7.18 13.98 -11.12
C ASN A 31 7.48 13.31 -12.46
N LEU A 32 7.34 11.97 -12.52
CA LEU A 32 7.50 11.21 -13.76
C LEU A 32 6.21 11.11 -14.57
N GLY A 33 5.16 11.78 -14.14
CA GLY A 33 3.90 11.82 -14.86
C GLY A 33 2.88 10.75 -14.46
N TRP A 34 3.15 10.00 -13.40
CA TRP A 34 2.19 9.03 -12.88
C TRP A 34 1.10 9.71 -12.07
N ARG A 35 -0.13 9.21 -12.17
CA ARG A 35 -1.17 9.55 -11.21
C ARG A 35 -0.97 8.67 -9.98
N VAL A 36 -0.78 9.30 -8.84
CA VAL A 36 -0.57 8.58 -7.57
C VAL A 36 -1.83 8.72 -6.72
N MET A 37 -2.42 7.59 -6.37
CA MET A 37 -3.64 7.53 -5.57
C MET A 37 -3.31 6.87 -4.24
N LEU A 38 -3.47 7.64 -3.16
CA LEU A 38 -3.21 7.14 -1.81
C LEU A 38 -4.46 6.49 -1.23
N ARG A 39 -4.28 5.30 -0.66
CA ARG A 39 -5.30 4.61 0.13
C ARG A 39 -4.69 4.27 1.48
N ARG A 40 -5.31 4.76 2.54
CA ARG A 40 -4.78 4.56 3.89
C ARG A 40 -5.30 3.25 4.46
N LEU A 41 -4.38 2.45 5.01
CA LEU A 41 -4.72 1.26 5.77
C LEU A 41 -4.84 1.61 7.24
N SER A 42 -5.42 0.70 8.03
CA SER A 42 -5.53 0.88 9.47
C SER A 42 -4.15 1.11 10.10
N ALA A 43 -4.09 2.00 11.08
CA ALA A 43 -2.88 2.24 11.86
C ALA A 43 -2.47 1.03 12.71
N THR A 44 -3.32 0.00 12.84
CA THR A 44 -2.97 -1.22 13.56
C THR A 44 -1.93 -2.07 12.85
N PHE A 45 -1.74 -1.89 11.53
CA PHE A 45 -0.65 -2.58 10.84
C PHE A 45 0.70 -2.15 11.43
N PRO A 46 1.67 -3.04 11.59
CA PRO A 46 1.73 -4.43 11.08
C PRO A 46 1.11 -5.50 11.98
N GLN A 47 0.29 -5.14 12.95
CA GLN A 47 -0.41 -6.08 13.82
C GLN A 47 -1.92 -5.85 13.67
N PRO A 48 -2.48 -6.17 12.48
CA PRO A 48 -3.86 -5.85 12.19
C PRO A 48 -4.84 -6.73 12.96
N ASP A 49 -5.93 -6.11 13.40
CA ASP A 49 -7.07 -6.87 13.91
C ASP A 49 -7.95 -7.35 12.74
N ALA A 50 -9.01 -8.09 13.05
CA ALA A 50 -9.90 -8.63 12.03
C ALA A 50 -10.57 -7.52 11.21
N ALA A 51 -10.92 -6.40 11.84
CA ALA A 51 -11.53 -5.27 11.14
C ALA A 51 -10.54 -4.62 10.17
N ALA A 52 -9.27 -4.50 10.55
CA ALA A 52 -8.23 -3.96 9.67
C ALA A 52 -8.02 -4.85 8.45
N LEU A 53 -8.02 -6.16 8.63
CA LEU A 53 -7.87 -7.11 7.52
C LEU A 53 -9.07 -7.04 6.56
N ARG A 54 -10.29 -6.96 7.09
CA ARG A 54 -11.49 -6.81 6.26
C ARG A 54 -11.47 -5.50 5.47
N ALA A 55 -11.04 -4.41 6.11
CA ALA A 55 -10.95 -3.12 5.45
C ALA A 55 -9.90 -3.12 4.34
N ALA A 56 -8.76 -3.78 4.55
CA ALA A 56 -7.73 -3.92 3.54
C ALA A 56 -8.23 -4.73 2.35
N ASP A 57 -8.92 -5.83 2.60
CA ASP A 57 -9.51 -6.66 1.56
C ASP A 57 -10.51 -5.86 0.72
N ALA A 58 -11.39 -5.10 1.37
CA ALA A 58 -12.37 -4.27 0.70
C ALA A 58 -11.70 -3.18 -0.14
N ALA A 59 -10.64 -2.56 0.39
CA ALA A 59 -9.90 -1.53 -0.34
C ALA A 59 -9.28 -2.09 -1.62
N LEU A 60 -8.69 -3.27 -1.56
CA LEU A 60 -8.12 -3.91 -2.74
C LEU A 60 -9.20 -4.35 -3.73
N ALA A 61 -10.34 -4.81 -3.23
CA ALA A 61 -11.46 -5.25 -4.08
C ALA A 61 -12.03 -4.11 -4.94
N GLU A 62 -11.94 -2.88 -4.47
CA GLU A 62 -12.43 -1.70 -5.19
C GLU A 62 -11.54 -1.29 -6.36
N LEU A 63 -10.29 -1.74 -6.38
CA LEU A 63 -9.32 -1.29 -7.38
C LEU A 63 -9.51 -2.06 -8.69
N PRO A 64 -9.25 -1.38 -9.84
CA PRO A 64 -9.48 -2.00 -11.14
C PRO A 64 -8.51 -3.16 -11.41
N ASP A 65 -8.94 -4.09 -12.26
CA ASP A 65 -8.11 -5.21 -12.68
C ASP A 65 -6.79 -4.72 -13.25
N ARG A 66 -5.71 -5.42 -12.91
CA ARG A 66 -4.34 -5.13 -13.34
C ARG A 66 -3.79 -3.80 -12.83
N ALA A 67 -4.47 -3.17 -11.88
CA ALA A 67 -3.95 -1.95 -11.27
C ALA A 67 -2.61 -2.23 -10.60
N LEU A 68 -1.70 -1.25 -10.66
CA LEU A 68 -0.44 -1.32 -9.94
C LEU A 68 -0.67 -0.83 -8.53
N ILE A 69 -0.40 -1.69 -7.56
CA ILE A 69 -0.62 -1.42 -6.15
C ILE A 69 0.73 -1.50 -5.45
N ILE A 70 1.14 -0.42 -4.83
CA ILE A 70 2.37 -0.37 -4.04
C ILE A 70 1.97 -0.34 -2.58
N ILE A 71 2.37 -1.37 -1.85
CA ILE A 71 1.98 -1.55 -0.44
C ILE A 71 3.22 -1.46 0.42
N ASP A 72 3.11 -0.73 1.52
CA ASP A 72 4.16 -0.71 2.54
C ASP A 72 4.51 -2.14 2.94
N GLY A 73 5.81 -2.46 2.95
CA GLY A 73 6.26 -3.83 3.15
C GLY A 73 5.85 -4.45 4.49
N LEU A 74 5.76 -3.64 5.54
CA LEU A 74 5.30 -4.12 6.84
C LEU A 74 3.83 -4.54 6.78
N ALA A 75 3.01 -3.75 6.10
CA ALA A 75 1.59 -4.07 5.94
C ALA A 75 1.42 -5.30 5.04
N LEU A 76 2.17 -5.36 3.93
CA LEU A 76 2.09 -6.49 2.99
C LEU A 76 2.40 -7.81 3.69
N GLY A 77 3.45 -7.85 4.51
CA GLY A 77 3.84 -9.05 5.23
C GLY A 77 2.87 -9.46 6.34
N ALA A 78 2.00 -8.55 6.77
CA ALA A 78 1.05 -8.79 7.86
C ALA A 78 -0.32 -9.27 7.37
N MET A 79 -0.53 -9.38 6.05
CA MET A 79 -1.82 -9.78 5.49
C MET A 79 -1.69 -10.78 4.33
N PRO A 80 -1.02 -11.93 4.55
CA PRO A 80 -0.75 -12.86 3.46
C PRO A 80 -2.01 -13.42 2.79
N ASP A 81 -3.07 -13.66 3.55
CA ASP A 81 -4.31 -14.21 2.98
C ASP A 81 -5.03 -13.19 2.09
N VAL A 82 -5.04 -11.91 2.51
CA VAL A 82 -5.60 -10.83 1.71
C VAL A 82 -4.81 -10.68 0.40
N VAL A 83 -3.49 -10.70 0.49
CA VAL A 83 -2.61 -10.62 -0.68
C VAL A 83 -2.88 -11.79 -1.63
N ALA A 84 -2.96 -13.00 -1.11
CA ALA A 84 -3.21 -14.19 -1.92
C ALA A 84 -4.54 -14.11 -2.67
N ALA A 85 -5.56 -13.50 -2.06
CA ALA A 85 -6.87 -13.37 -2.67
C ALA A 85 -6.89 -12.41 -3.87
N HIS A 86 -5.96 -11.46 -3.94
CA HIS A 86 -5.98 -10.42 -4.97
C HIS A 86 -4.81 -10.45 -5.94
N ARG A 87 -3.77 -11.24 -5.68
CA ARG A 87 -2.52 -11.17 -6.43
C ARG A 87 -2.64 -11.55 -7.91
N GLU A 88 -3.64 -12.33 -8.29
CA GLU A 88 -3.82 -12.73 -9.69
C GLU A 88 -4.48 -11.63 -10.50
N ARG A 89 -5.30 -10.82 -9.85
CA ARG A 89 -6.04 -9.74 -10.48
C ARG A 89 -5.26 -8.42 -10.48
N LEU A 90 -4.49 -8.16 -9.42
CA LEU A 90 -3.78 -6.91 -9.20
C LEU A 90 -2.27 -7.12 -9.30
N ARG A 91 -1.54 -6.08 -9.70
CA ARG A 91 -0.08 -6.11 -9.67
C ARG A 91 0.40 -5.53 -8.34
N LEU A 92 0.73 -6.42 -7.40
CA LEU A 92 1.09 -6.04 -6.04
C LEU A 92 2.61 -5.95 -5.88
N VAL A 93 3.09 -4.81 -5.40
CA VAL A 93 4.51 -4.56 -5.16
C VAL A 93 4.69 -4.13 -3.72
N GLY A 94 5.55 -4.82 -3.00
CA GLY A 94 5.91 -4.44 -1.64
C GLY A 94 7.06 -3.45 -1.63
N LEU A 95 6.92 -2.39 -0.85
CA LEU A 95 7.96 -1.38 -0.71
C LEU A 95 8.69 -1.61 0.61
N VAL A 96 9.89 -2.18 0.52
CA VAL A 96 10.69 -2.54 1.69
C VAL A 96 11.73 -1.44 1.93
N HIS A 97 11.60 -0.78 3.06
CA HIS A 97 12.49 0.33 3.43
C HIS A 97 13.12 0.17 4.81
N HIS A 98 13.04 -1.03 5.37
CA HIS A 98 13.67 -1.36 6.65
C HIS A 98 14.84 -2.32 6.39
N PRO A 99 15.95 -2.17 7.11
CA PRO A 99 17.03 -3.15 7.02
C PRO A 99 16.55 -4.51 7.55
N LEU A 100 16.99 -5.54 6.89
CA LEU A 100 16.66 -6.91 7.27
C LEU A 100 17.60 -7.40 8.37
#